data_2e1c7ab7fc3bc01a46f141d6bf272e84
#
_entry.id   2e1c7ab7fc3bc01a46f141d6bf272e84
#
_cell.length_a   1.000
_cell.length_b   1.000
_cell.length_c   1.000
_cell.angle_alpha   90.00
_cell.angle_beta   90.00
_cell.angle_gamma   90.00
#
_symmetry.space_group_name_H-M   'P 1'
#
loop_
_entity.id
_entity.type
_entity.pdbx_description
1 polymer ?
#
loop_
_entity_poly.entity_id
_entity_poly.type
_entity_poly.pdbx_seq_one_letter_code
_entity_poly.pdbx_strand_id
1 'polypeptide(L)'
;MQWMRTATHTPTTGNGNSSELAFGHAGVHSLDVMKARLLMIAAVGLLIGACNRQTPTPAGPKTDLDRFQGTWYLLMAMQDGKTLPEDKVKQTTIVFKGDTFRFPGSAEYATSKSGTIKLDETKTPKEMDAISTEKEVMLGIYALDEGGYKVCFAPAGKPRPTALGSSPGSGYILQVWARQKKN
;
A
#
# COMPACT_ATOMS: atom_id res chain seq x y z
N MET A 1 -17.39 20.92 -7.19
CA MET A 1 -16.50 21.13 -8.34
C MET A 1 -15.16 21.68 -7.88
N GLN A 2 -14.42 20.97 -7.07
CA GLN A 2 -13.17 21.51 -6.54
C GLN A 2 -12.19 20.39 -6.20
N TRP A 3 -11.83 19.62 -7.24
CA TRP A 3 -10.90 18.50 -7.14
C TRP A 3 -9.67 18.70 -8.04
N MET A 4 -9.50 19.92 -8.59
CA MET A 4 -8.32 20.32 -9.35
C MET A 4 -7.79 21.62 -8.76
N ARG A 5 -6.83 21.56 -7.85
CA ARG A 5 -5.96 22.69 -7.54
C ARG A 5 -4.53 22.33 -7.91
N THR A 6 -4.04 23.06 -8.86
CA THR A 6 -2.66 23.14 -9.30
C THR A 6 -1.81 23.71 -8.16
N ALA A 7 -0.90 22.95 -7.61
CA ALA A 7 0.14 23.44 -6.72
C ALA A 7 1.40 23.72 -7.55
N THR A 8 1.68 24.98 -7.76
CA THR A 8 2.94 25.49 -8.30
C THR A 8 4.00 25.42 -7.20
N HIS A 9 5.01 24.59 -7.37
CA HIS A 9 6.18 24.55 -6.50
C HIS A 9 7.32 25.34 -7.12
N THR A 10 7.73 26.41 -6.45
CA THR A 10 8.99 27.14 -6.68
C THR A 10 10.13 26.40 -5.99
N PRO A 11 11.31 26.23 -6.61
CA PRO A 11 12.47 25.64 -5.95
C PRO A 11 13.24 26.70 -5.16
N THR A 12 13.53 26.43 -3.91
CA THR A 12 14.47 27.20 -3.09
C THR A 12 15.80 26.46 -3.04
N THR A 13 16.80 27.10 -3.61
CA THR A 13 18.22 26.77 -3.54
C THR A 13 18.77 27.21 -2.17
N GLY A 14 19.48 26.32 -1.48
CA GLY A 14 20.18 26.63 -0.24
C GLY A 14 21.47 25.82 -0.14
N ASN A 15 22.54 26.55 -0.33
CA ASN A 15 23.96 26.18 -0.41
C ASN A 15 24.64 26.08 0.97
N GLY A 16 25.74 25.25 1.04
CA GLY A 16 26.85 25.42 1.97
C GLY A 16 26.81 24.51 3.20
N ASN A 17 27.84 23.94 3.66
CA ASN A 17 29.28 24.04 3.49
C ASN A 17 29.94 22.93 4.33
N SER A 18 31.08 22.55 3.91
CA SER A 18 32.13 21.66 4.41
C SER A 18 32.61 21.91 5.85
N SER A 19 33.16 20.84 6.46
CA SER A 19 34.46 20.75 7.19
C SER A 19 34.50 19.36 7.84
N GLU A 20 35.28 18.45 7.45
CA GLU A 20 36.75 18.22 7.50
C GLU A 20 37.33 18.13 8.93
N LEU A 21 38.24 17.12 9.01
CA LEU A 21 39.36 16.88 9.96
C LEU A 21 38.95 16.11 11.24
N ALA A 22 39.73 15.18 11.75
CA ALA A 22 41.00 14.52 11.36
C ALA A 22 41.33 13.42 12.38
N PHE A 23 42.06 12.41 11.92
CA PHE A 23 43.20 11.71 12.56
C PHE A 23 43.27 11.29 14.03
N GLY A 24 43.75 10.05 14.19
CA GLY A 24 44.41 9.52 15.38
C GLY A 24 44.30 8.01 15.44
N HIS A 25 45.08 7.30 14.92
CA HIS A 25 46.39 6.68 15.05
C HIS A 25 46.58 5.83 16.33
N ALA A 26 46.85 4.56 16.06
CA ALA A 26 47.84 3.65 16.62
C ALA A 26 47.62 2.98 17.97
N GLY A 27 47.90 1.71 17.94
CA GLY A 27 48.17 0.88 19.12
C GLY A 27 48.28 -0.60 18.78
N VAL A 28 49.38 -0.99 18.21
CA VAL A 28 49.85 -2.38 17.99
C VAL A 28 50.33 -2.95 19.35
N HIS A 29 50.10 -4.20 19.62
CA HIS A 29 51.00 -5.17 20.26
C HIS A 29 50.21 -6.45 20.51
N SER A 30 50.54 -7.50 19.86
CA SER A 30 51.67 -8.44 19.96
C SER A 30 51.29 -9.67 20.79
N LEU A 31 51.18 -10.77 20.08
CA LEU A 31 51.71 -12.12 20.29
C LEU A 31 51.93 -12.62 21.73
N ASP A 32 51.33 -13.75 22.04
CA ASP A 32 51.98 -14.97 22.51
C ASP A 32 50.98 -16.12 22.46
N VAL A 33 51.12 -17.04 21.66
CA VAL A 33 51.91 -18.25 21.42
C VAL A 33 52.01 -19.18 22.63
N MET A 34 51.46 -20.31 22.40
CA MET A 34 51.94 -21.66 22.71
C MET A 34 51.36 -22.45 23.89
N LYS A 35 50.90 -23.61 23.45
CA LYS A 35 51.07 -24.95 24.06
C LYS A 35 50.07 -25.32 25.16
N ALA A 36 49.39 -26.37 25.10
CA ALA A 36 49.54 -27.70 24.56
C ALA A 36 48.58 -28.64 25.26
N ARG A 37 48.21 -29.69 24.55
CA ARG A 37 47.88 -31.05 24.98
C ARG A 37 46.48 -31.35 25.47
N LEU A 38 45.74 -31.95 24.57
CA LEU A 38 45.40 -33.38 24.50
C LEU A 38 44.76 -33.96 25.76
N LEU A 39 43.46 -34.09 25.74
CA LEU A 39 42.80 -35.28 26.27
C LEU A 39 41.50 -35.55 25.51
N MET A 40 41.50 -36.64 24.79
CA MET A 40 40.30 -37.23 24.19
C MET A 40 39.32 -37.63 25.28
N ILE A 41 38.10 -37.17 25.17
CA ILE A 41 36.97 -37.95 25.67
C ILE A 41 35.91 -37.90 24.59
N ALA A 42 35.75 -39.03 23.92
CA ALA A 42 34.65 -39.29 23.02
C ALA A 42 33.35 -39.32 23.83
N ALA A 43 32.58 -38.27 23.76
CA ALA A 43 31.17 -38.29 24.11
C ALA A 43 30.38 -38.22 22.81
N VAL A 44 30.01 -39.39 22.31
CA VAL A 44 28.99 -39.52 21.26
C VAL A 44 27.68 -39.07 21.86
N GLY A 45 27.47 -37.76 21.84
CA GLY A 45 26.20 -37.17 22.11
C GLY A 45 25.38 -37.22 20.85
N LEU A 46 24.44 -38.16 20.80
CA LEU A 46 23.41 -38.25 19.77
C LEU A 46 22.54 -37.02 19.89
N LEU A 47 22.94 -35.92 19.22
CA LEU A 47 22.08 -34.76 19.01
C LEU A 47 21.01 -35.17 18.00
N ILE A 48 19.93 -35.74 18.50
CA ILE A 48 18.68 -35.80 17.79
C ILE A 48 18.24 -34.35 17.63
N GLY A 49 18.66 -33.75 16.52
CA GLY A 49 18.13 -32.47 16.07
C GLY A 49 16.64 -32.64 15.85
N ALA A 50 15.85 -32.28 16.84
CA ALA A 50 14.45 -32.07 16.66
C ALA A 50 14.32 -30.93 15.64
N CYS A 51 14.28 -31.29 14.35
CA CYS A 51 13.73 -30.42 13.32
C CYS A 51 12.30 -30.07 13.74
N ASN A 52 12.15 -28.97 14.43
CA ASN A 52 10.86 -28.38 14.71
C ASN A 52 10.30 -27.92 13.34
N ARG A 53 9.74 -28.89 12.60
CA ARG A 53 8.88 -28.58 11.46
C ARG A 53 7.66 -27.89 12.06
N GLN A 54 7.74 -26.59 12.18
CA GLN A 54 6.54 -25.79 12.33
C GLN A 54 5.69 -26.08 11.11
N THR A 55 4.72 -26.95 11.27
CA THR A 55 3.63 -27.09 10.31
C THR A 55 3.02 -25.71 10.17
N PRO A 56 2.98 -25.13 8.96
CA PRO A 56 2.32 -23.83 8.78
C PRO A 56 0.89 -23.99 9.29
N THR A 57 0.53 -23.22 10.31
CA THR A 57 -0.84 -23.13 10.78
C THR A 57 -1.70 -22.79 9.56
N PRO A 58 -2.79 -23.52 9.28
CA PRO A 58 -3.68 -23.19 8.18
C PRO A 58 -4.06 -21.71 8.32
N ALA A 59 -3.74 -20.92 7.31
CA ALA A 59 -4.17 -19.51 7.29
C ALA A 59 -5.69 -19.50 7.42
N GLY A 60 -6.20 -18.79 8.41
CA GLY A 60 -7.64 -18.58 8.57
C GLY A 60 -8.25 -17.96 7.30
N PRO A 61 -9.57 -17.89 7.18
CA PRO A 61 -10.22 -17.29 6.03
C PRO A 61 -9.68 -15.87 5.85
N LYS A 62 -9.25 -15.56 4.61
CA LYS A 62 -8.72 -14.24 4.28
C LYS A 62 -9.81 -13.20 4.42
N THR A 63 -9.52 -12.12 5.16
CA THR A 63 -10.36 -10.93 5.20
C THR A 63 -10.36 -10.22 3.85
N ASP A 64 -11.32 -9.35 3.60
CA ASP A 64 -11.29 -8.54 2.38
C ASP A 64 -10.05 -7.63 2.37
N LEU A 65 -9.56 -7.16 3.52
CA LEU A 65 -8.32 -6.41 3.61
C LEU A 65 -7.12 -7.23 3.11
N ASP A 66 -7.03 -8.52 3.46
CA ASP A 66 -5.99 -9.42 2.93
C ASP A 66 -6.13 -9.62 1.42
N ARG A 67 -7.36 -9.64 0.92
CA ARG A 67 -7.66 -9.78 -0.49
C ARG A 67 -7.36 -8.52 -1.29
N PHE A 68 -7.43 -7.34 -0.68
CA PHE A 68 -7.06 -6.08 -1.32
C PHE A 68 -5.56 -5.93 -1.55
N GLN A 69 -4.69 -6.61 -0.81
CA GLN A 69 -3.23 -6.40 -0.86
C GLN A 69 -2.63 -6.49 -2.27
N GLY A 70 -1.64 -5.63 -2.55
CA GLY A 70 -0.88 -5.61 -3.81
C GLY A 70 -1.37 -4.57 -4.80
N THR A 71 -1.08 -4.79 -6.08
CA THR A 71 -1.33 -3.82 -7.17
C THR A 71 -2.63 -4.13 -7.90
N TRP A 72 -3.36 -3.06 -8.23
CA TRP A 72 -4.58 -3.09 -9.01
C TRP A 72 -4.51 -2.08 -10.15
N TYR A 73 -5.09 -2.43 -11.26
CA TYR A 73 -5.15 -1.63 -12.48
C TYR A 73 -6.57 -1.13 -12.70
N LEU A 74 -6.72 0.16 -12.94
CA LEU A 74 -8.02 0.72 -13.25
C LEU A 74 -8.50 0.24 -14.61
N LEU A 75 -9.70 -0.29 -14.68
CA LEU A 75 -10.36 -0.72 -15.91
C LEU A 75 -11.36 0.32 -16.42
N MET A 76 -12.03 1.00 -15.51
CA MET A 76 -13.02 2.01 -15.81
C MET A 76 -13.18 2.93 -14.59
N ALA A 77 -13.38 4.21 -14.85
CA ALA A 77 -13.88 5.13 -13.85
C ALA A 77 -14.95 6.03 -14.47
N MET A 78 -15.93 6.36 -13.64
CA MET A 78 -17.02 7.25 -14.00
C MET A 78 -17.21 8.23 -12.85
N GLN A 79 -17.29 9.50 -13.17
CA GLN A 79 -17.57 10.55 -12.18
C GLN A 79 -18.76 11.38 -12.66
N ASP A 80 -19.75 11.53 -11.79
CA ASP A 80 -20.94 12.32 -12.07
C ASP A 80 -21.62 11.95 -13.40
N GLY A 81 -21.70 10.64 -13.69
CA GLY A 81 -22.26 10.09 -14.92
C GLY A 81 -21.35 10.16 -16.15
N LYS A 82 -20.14 10.70 -16.03
CA LYS A 82 -19.18 10.83 -17.14
C LYS A 82 -18.03 9.85 -16.98
N THR A 83 -17.76 9.06 -18.03
CA THR A 83 -16.63 8.13 -18.05
C THR A 83 -15.31 8.91 -18.22
N LEU A 84 -14.28 8.49 -17.47
CA LEU A 84 -12.92 9.01 -17.65
C LEU A 84 -12.36 8.58 -19.00
N PRO A 85 -11.52 9.41 -19.65
CA PRO A 85 -10.81 9.06 -20.86
C PRO A 85 -9.96 7.80 -20.71
N GLU A 86 -9.89 6.98 -21.75
CA GLU A 86 -9.22 5.68 -21.71
C GLU A 86 -7.72 5.78 -21.45
N ASP A 87 -7.05 6.81 -21.98
CA ASP A 87 -5.64 7.09 -21.76
C ASP A 87 -5.33 7.31 -20.28
N LYS A 88 -6.23 7.95 -19.54
CA LYS A 88 -6.13 8.18 -18.10
C LYS A 88 -6.37 6.90 -17.30
N VAL A 89 -7.38 6.14 -17.71
CA VAL A 89 -7.69 4.84 -17.10
C VAL A 89 -6.49 3.90 -17.20
N LYS A 90 -5.91 3.74 -18.39
CA LYS A 90 -4.77 2.83 -18.64
C LYS A 90 -3.49 3.17 -17.87
N GLN A 91 -3.32 4.42 -17.45
CA GLN A 91 -2.15 4.87 -16.69
C GLN A 91 -2.35 4.79 -15.18
N THR A 92 -3.56 4.51 -14.72
CA THR A 92 -3.89 4.56 -13.30
C THR A 92 -3.74 3.18 -12.66
N THR A 93 -2.90 3.14 -11.64
CA THR A 93 -2.71 1.98 -10.77
C THR A 93 -2.85 2.40 -9.31
N ILE A 94 -3.28 1.47 -8.46
CA ILE A 94 -3.32 1.63 -7.01
C ILE A 94 -2.61 0.45 -6.35
N VAL A 95 -1.88 0.71 -5.29
CA VAL A 95 -1.20 -0.32 -4.49
C VAL A 95 -1.69 -0.24 -3.06
N PHE A 96 -2.16 -1.39 -2.53
CA PHE A 96 -2.52 -1.52 -1.13
C PHE A 96 -1.42 -2.27 -0.36
N LYS A 97 -1.07 -1.77 0.82
CA LYS A 97 -0.17 -2.40 1.78
C LYS A 97 -0.72 -2.20 3.20
N GLY A 98 -1.18 -3.29 3.82
CA GLY A 98 -2.00 -3.18 5.04
C GLY A 98 -3.27 -2.39 4.74
N ASP A 99 -3.60 -1.46 5.59
CA ASP A 99 -4.72 -0.53 5.42
C ASP A 99 -4.38 0.71 4.56
N THR A 100 -3.14 0.85 4.10
CA THR A 100 -2.71 2.00 3.32
C THR A 100 -2.87 1.77 1.83
N PHE A 101 -3.19 2.82 1.10
CA PHE A 101 -3.14 2.84 -0.36
C PHE A 101 -2.23 3.95 -0.88
N ARG A 102 -1.70 3.74 -2.07
CA ARG A 102 -0.98 4.76 -2.83
C ARG A 102 -1.21 4.60 -4.33
N PHE A 103 -1.19 5.71 -5.04
CA PHE A 103 -1.16 5.75 -6.50
C PHE A 103 0.29 5.95 -6.95
N PRO A 104 0.98 4.93 -7.48
CA PRO A 104 2.33 5.09 -8.03
C PRO A 104 2.25 5.90 -9.33
N GLY A 105 3.13 6.89 -9.43
CA GLY A 105 3.11 7.83 -10.56
C GLY A 105 2.22 9.05 -10.31
N SER A 106 2.16 9.93 -11.28
CA SER A 106 1.27 11.11 -11.24
C SER A 106 -0.13 10.69 -11.67
N ALA A 107 -0.89 10.12 -10.75
CA ALA A 107 -2.32 10.05 -10.96
C ALA A 107 -2.86 11.47 -10.85
N GLU A 108 -2.87 12.17 -11.96
CA GLU A 108 -3.38 13.54 -12.12
C GLU A 108 -4.84 13.67 -11.65
N TYR A 109 -5.52 12.52 -11.50
CA TYR A 109 -6.93 12.41 -11.11
C TYR A 109 -7.15 11.90 -9.68
N ALA A 110 -6.10 11.50 -9.00
CA ALA A 110 -6.21 11.15 -7.59
C ALA A 110 -6.10 12.41 -6.75
N THR A 111 -7.12 12.71 -6.00
CA THR A 111 -7.17 13.86 -5.08
C THR A 111 -6.08 13.79 -4.03
N SER A 112 -5.72 12.59 -3.63
CA SER A 112 -4.61 12.30 -2.75
C SER A 112 -3.79 11.17 -3.35
N LYS A 113 -2.46 11.33 -3.36
CA LYS A 113 -1.55 10.31 -3.87
C LYS A 113 -1.48 9.09 -2.96
N SER A 114 -1.94 9.18 -1.72
CA SER A 114 -1.95 8.12 -0.73
C SER A 114 -2.93 8.40 0.41
N GLY A 115 -3.23 7.37 1.17
CA GLY A 115 -4.12 7.46 2.32
C GLY A 115 -4.31 6.09 2.96
N THR A 116 -5.35 5.97 3.77
CA THR A 116 -5.75 4.72 4.42
C THR A 116 -7.17 4.35 4.02
N ILE A 117 -7.50 3.05 4.10
CA ILE A 117 -8.85 2.55 3.95
C ILE A 117 -9.32 1.94 5.27
N LYS A 118 -10.61 2.08 5.52
CA LYS A 118 -11.32 1.35 6.56
C LYS A 118 -12.44 0.55 5.89
N LEU A 119 -12.50 -0.75 6.15
CA LEU A 119 -13.49 -1.66 5.59
C LEU A 119 -14.50 -2.07 6.65
N ASP A 120 -15.76 -2.24 6.25
CA ASP A 120 -16.78 -2.95 7.01
C ASP A 120 -17.43 -4.00 6.10
N GLU A 121 -16.95 -5.23 6.25
CA GLU A 121 -17.41 -6.41 5.49
C GLU A 121 -18.77 -6.94 5.95
N THR A 122 -19.25 -6.50 7.11
CA THR A 122 -20.52 -6.95 7.71
C THR A 122 -21.74 -6.26 7.12
N LYS A 123 -21.52 -5.17 6.40
CA LYS A 123 -22.58 -4.38 5.75
C LYS A 123 -23.00 -4.96 4.41
N THR A 124 -24.20 -4.60 4.00
CA THR A 124 -24.77 -4.93 2.67
C THR A 124 -25.41 -3.67 2.09
N PRO A 125 -24.77 -3.04 1.09
CA PRO A 125 -23.45 -3.32 0.49
C PRO A 125 -22.32 -3.19 1.50
N LYS A 126 -21.17 -3.89 1.27
CA LYS A 126 -19.95 -3.72 2.06
C LYS A 126 -19.44 -2.28 1.95
N GLU A 127 -18.88 -1.75 3.03
CA GLU A 127 -18.48 -0.36 3.13
C GLU A 127 -16.96 -0.18 3.09
N MET A 128 -16.50 0.88 2.41
CA MET A 128 -15.12 1.29 2.36
C MET A 128 -15.03 2.80 2.57
N ASP A 129 -14.30 3.24 3.60
CA ASP A 129 -13.96 4.64 3.77
C ASP A 129 -12.52 4.85 3.32
N ALA A 130 -12.30 5.81 2.42
CA ALA A 130 -10.97 6.24 2.01
C ALA A 130 -10.65 7.56 2.72
N ILE A 131 -9.51 7.57 3.43
CA ILE A 131 -9.07 8.72 4.22
C ILE A 131 -7.76 9.21 3.60
N SER A 132 -7.76 10.42 3.07
CA SER A 132 -6.58 11.05 2.47
C SER A 132 -5.53 11.42 3.51
N THR A 133 -4.32 11.73 3.06
CA THR A 133 -3.27 12.29 3.92
C THR A 133 -3.67 13.64 4.53
N GLU A 134 -4.53 14.39 3.86
CA GLU A 134 -5.10 15.65 4.33
C GLU A 134 -6.30 15.46 5.28
N LYS A 135 -6.60 14.21 5.64
CA LYS A 135 -7.73 13.84 6.52
C LYS A 135 -9.12 14.04 5.90
N GLU A 136 -9.20 14.21 4.59
CA GLU A 136 -10.50 14.14 3.92
C GLU A 136 -11.01 12.70 3.89
N VAL A 137 -12.28 12.51 4.20
CA VAL A 137 -12.93 11.21 4.24
C VAL A 137 -13.93 11.11 3.09
N MET A 138 -13.75 10.10 2.25
CA MET A 138 -14.71 9.72 1.23
C MET A 138 -15.41 8.43 1.66
N LEU A 139 -16.72 8.51 1.84
CA LEU A 139 -17.54 7.37 2.21
C LEU A 139 -17.90 6.58 0.95
N GLY A 140 -17.66 5.27 0.95
CA GLY A 140 -17.90 4.42 -0.21
C GLY A 140 -18.50 3.06 0.14
N ILE A 141 -18.94 2.38 -0.90
CA ILE A 141 -19.35 0.98 -0.89
C ILE A 141 -18.56 0.22 -1.92
N TYR A 142 -18.35 -1.08 -1.69
CA TYR A 142 -17.58 -1.90 -2.60
C TYR A 142 -18.17 -3.31 -2.78
N ALA A 143 -17.77 -3.94 -3.90
CA ALA A 143 -17.90 -5.36 -4.15
C ALA A 143 -16.54 -5.90 -4.61
N LEU A 144 -16.09 -6.99 -3.99
CA LEU A 144 -14.79 -7.61 -4.22
C LEU A 144 -14.99 -9.06 -4.63
N ASP A 145 -14.39 -9.45 -5.76
CA ASP A 145 -14.31 -10.83 -6.25
C ASP A 145 -12.85 -11.32 -6.33
N GLU A 146 -12.60 -12.47 -6.96
CA GLU A 146 -11.25 -13.04 -7.05
C GLU A 146 -10.31 -12.22 -7.95
N GLY A 147 -10.81 -11.64 -9.00
CA GLY A 147 -10.02 -10.96 -10.05
C GLY A 147 -10.17 -9.46 -10.09
N GLY A 148 -11.16 -8.90 -9.40
CA GLY A 148 -11.51 -7.51 -9.50
C GLY A 148 -12.24 -6.94 -8.29
N TYR A 149 -12.41 -5.63 -8.27
CA TYR A 149 -13.34 -4.98 -7.37
C TYR A 149 -13.97 -3.75 -8.03
N LYS A 150 -15.17 -3.44 -7.55
CA LYS A 150 -15.87 -2.20 -7.85
C LYS A 150 -16.00 -1.40 -6.57
N VAL A 151 -15.83 -0.10 -6.66
CA VAL A 151 -16.03 0.80 -5.53
C VAL A 151 -16.74 2.05 -6.02
N CYS A 152 -17.67 2.54 -5.22
CA CYS A 152 -18.36 3.80 -5.46
C CYS A 152 -18.18 4.70 -4.25
N PHE A 153 -17.57 5.87 -4.44
CA PHE A 153 -17.36 6.86 -3.40
C PHE A 153 -18.28 8.06 -3.58
N ALA A 154 -18.77 8.58 -2.46
CA ALA A 154 -19.35 9.92 -2.42
C ALA A 154 -18.24 10.98 -2.32
N PRO A 155 -18.48 12.21 -2.83
CA PRO A 155 -17.63 13.34 -2.49
C PRO A 155 -17.54 13.55 -0.98
N ALA A 156 -16.42 14.13 -0.52
CA ALA A 156 -16.23 14.43 0.89
C ALA A 156 -17.41 15.25 1.46
N GLY A 157 -17.88 14.84 2.64
CA GLY A 157 -19.02 15.48 3.29
C GLY A 157 -20.41 15.12 2.73
N LYS A 158 -20.49 14.21 1.75
CA LYS A 158 -21.76 13.70 1.21
C LYS A 158 -22.09 12.33 1.78
N PRO A 159 -23.37 11.94 1.83
CA PRO A 159 -23.80 10.63 2.29
C PRO A 159 -23.17 9.49 1.47
N ARG A 160 -22.94 8.36 2.12
CA ARG A 160 -22.46 7.13 1.47
C ARG A 160 -23.40 6.71 0.35
N PRO A 161 -22.88 6.23 -0.81
CA PRO A 161 -23.71 5.66 -1.85
C PRO A 161 -24.43 4.41 -1.36
N THR A 162 -25.63 4.17 -1.88
CA THR A 162 -26.41 2.95 -1.58
C THR A 162 -26.37 1.94 -2.72
N ALA A 163 -25.83 2.34 -3.90
CA ALA A 163 -25.66 1.48 -5.07
C ALA A 163 -24.33 1.78 -5.78
N LEU A 164 -23.76 0.75 -6.44
CA LEU A 164 -22.54 0.87 -7.26
C LEU A 164 -22.88 1.55 -8.59
N GLY A 165 -22.94 2.87 -8.58
CA GLY A 165 -23.27 3.66 -9.76
C GLY A 165 -22.87 5.13 -9.61
N SER A 166 -22.76 5.81 -10.75
CA SER A 166 -22.49 7.24 -10.82
C SER A 166 -23.43 7.84 -11.86
N SER A 167 -24.47 8.54 -11.38
CA SER A 167 -25.44 9.23 -12.23
C SER A 167 -25.08 10.70 -12.38
N PRO A 168 -25.49 11.39 -13.47
CA PRO A 168 -25.35 12.83 -13.58
C PRO A 168 -25.98 13.56 -12.38
N GLY A 169 -25.27 14.53 -11.83
CA GLY A 169 -25.69 15.31 -10.66
C GLY A 169 -25.45 14.63 -9.30
N SER A 170 -25.02 13.36 -9.27
CA SER A 170 -24.72 12.64 -8.02
C SER A 170 -23.39 13.08 -7.40
N GLY A 171 -22.45 13.50 -8.21
CA GLY A 171 -21.06 13.74 -7.83
C GLY A 171 -20.30 12.46 -7.48
N TYR A 172 -20.94 11.28 -7.54
CA TYR A 172 -20.33 10.01 -7.17
C TYR A 172 -19.23 9.60 -8.13
N ILE A 173 -18.24 8.86 -7.59
CA ILE A 173 -17.13 8.28 -8.35
C ILE A 173 -17.24 6.77 -8.29
N LEU A 174 -17.57 6.13 -9.43
CA LEU A 174 -17.55 4.69 -9.60
C LEU A 174 -16.22 4.29 -10.24
N GLN A 175 -15.56 3.28 -9.68
CA GLN A 175 -14.31 2.74 -10.20
C GLN A 175 -14.40 1.21 -10.29
N VAL A 176 -13.83 0.66 -11.35
CA VAL A 176 -13.68 -0.79 -11.57
C VAL A 176 -12.20 -1.10 -11.73
N TRP A 177 -11.71 -2.03 -10.95
CA TRP A 177 -10.31 -2.40 -10.85
C TRP A 177 -10.10 -3.89 -11.08
N ALA A 178 -8.93 -4.26 -11.60
CA ALA A 178 -8.54 -5.65 -11.78
C ALA A 178 -7.09 -5.90 -11.35
N ARG A 179 -6.77 -7.16 -11.04
CA ARG A 179 -5.42 -7.62 -10.73
C ARG A 179 -4.50 -7.61 -11.94
N GLN A 180 -5.04 -7.79 -13.13
CA GLN A 180 -4.29 -7.83 -14.36
C GLN A 180 -4.59 -6.60 -15.20
N LYS A 181 -3.54 -6.05 -15.82
CA LYS A 181 -3.68 -4.95 -16.77
C LYS A 181 -4.39 -5.48 -18.02
N LYS A 182 -5.44 -4.79 -18.45
CA LYS A 182 -6.07 -5.07 -19.74
C LYS A 182 -5.12 -4.60 -20.86
N ASN A 183 -4.72 -5.53 -21.74
CA ASN A 183 -3.91 -5.24 -22.93
C ASN A 183 -4.74 -4.47 -23.98
#